data_ec2b4f3ee6236d88112518c181389592
#
_entry.id   ec2b4f3ee6236d88112518c181389592
#
_cell.length_a   1.000
_cell.length_b   1.000
_cell.length_c   1.000
_cell.angle_alpha   90.00
_cell.angle_beta   90.00
_cell.angle_gamma   90.00
#
_symmetry.space_group_name_H-M   'P 1'
#
loop_
_entity.id
_entity.type
_entity.pdbx_description
1 polymer ?
#
loop_
_entity_poly.entity_id
_entity_poly.type
_entity_poly.pdbx_seq_one_letter_code
_entity_poly.pdbx_strand_id
1 'polypeptide(L)'
;MLLTIYDKAGTKRADVAVNDSSTQSKEVQGDNVLSLSFSYYAFLPLDVNDYTDYLGERYWLTERYTPKQVSDGEWEYNLKLYGIESLIKRFLVLETTDGDTNPLFTLTATPREHVAMVVKAINNGMGHITDWKTGTVEGTELITIDYEGMYCDEALKAIAEKAGGKVEWWVEGQTVNVCRCEHGEEITLGYGKGLTSLERDTSNTAKFYTRLFPVGSTRNIDAEKYGSPRLMLPGGRKYIEQGVEEYGIYDHYEQDAFSGIFPRRVGTVSSVRSEEVADDEGNKFTVYYFRDGELDFDPNLYELAGETKRVSFQTGDLAGLGESDDHYFEVNYDSAAREFELITIWPYDDDTQLPGGKLVPRAGDTYILWNIRMPDEYYRLAEEEFAVAVDEYNRDHWLDIAAYKAPTDPVYIEEHGIDLFVGRRVKLESRKYFPEKGYRQSRITKISRKVNEPGQMDIEISDALQVGKFDKVTDSIGALKSYTKSKTEGAALPDIIRSWDTVSYTHLT
;
A
#
# COMPACT_ATOMS: atom_id res chain seq x y z
N MET A 1 23.66 0.89 -30.93
CA MET A 1 22.56 -0.01 -31.37
C MET A 1 21.62 0.75 -32.29
N LEU A 2 21.01 0.07 -33.27
CA LEU A 2 19.97 0.66 -34.14
C LEU A 2 18.61 0.15 -33.63
N LEU A 3 17.68 1.06 -33.33
CA LEU A 3 16.31 0.75 -32.94
C LEU A 3 15.33 1.31 -33.96
N THR A 4 14.23 0.61 -34.19
CA THR A 4 13.16 1.08 -35.09
C THR A 4 12.01 1.62 -34.24
N ILE A 5 11.59 2.86 -34.52
CA ILE A 5 10.39 3.46 -33.94
C ILE A 5 9.22 3.25 -34.91
N TYR A 6 8.10 2.77 -34.35
CA TYR A 6 6.85 2.54 -35.08
C TYR A 6 5.75 3.47 -34.56
N ASP A 7 4.80 3.80 -35.41
CA ASP A 7 3.57 4.44 -34.97
C ASP A 7 2.61 3.44 -34.30
N LYS A 8 1.54 3.95 -33.70
CA LYS A 8 0.50 3.13 -33.04
C LYS A 8 -0.15 2.08 -33.98
N ALA A 9 -0.07 2.23 -35.28
CA ALA A 9 -0.60 1.29 -36.26
C ALA A 9 0.44 0.24 -36.71
N GLY A 10 1.68 0.33 -36.23
CA GLY A 10 2.78 -0.55 -36.58
C GLY A 10 3.54 -0.12 -37.83
N THR A 11 3.30 1.10 -38.33
CA THR A 11 4.04 1.65 -39.46
C THR A 11 5.37 2.21 -38.97
N LYS A 12 6.44 1.87 -39.64
CA LYS A 12 7.78 2.37 -39.33
C LYS A 12 7.87 3.88 -39.49
N ARG A 13 8.31 4.57 -38.42
CA ARG A 13 8.63 6.00 -38.44
C ARG A 13 10.09 6.24 -38.84
N ALA A 14 11.02 5.59 -38.15
CA ALA A 14 12.44 5.78 -38.38
C ALA A 14 13.26 4.62 -37.77
N ASP A 15 14.48 4.43 -38.32
CA ASP A 15 15.56 3.73 -37.64
C ASP A 15 16.46 4.78 -36.98
N VAL A 16 16.67 4.65 -35.69
CA VAL A 16 17.46 5.59 -34.90
C VAL A 16 18.69 4.90 -34.28
N ALA A 17 19.86 5.52 -34.47
CA ALA A 17 21.08 5.07 -33.83
C ALA A 17 21.20 5.72 -32.46
N VAL A 18 20.94 4.95 -31.41
CA VAL A 18 20.96 5.47 -30.02
C VAL A 18 22.39 5.62 -29.51
N ASN A 19 22.62 6.66 -28.72
CA ASN A 19 23.94 6.91 -28.14
C ASN A 19 24.12 6.16 -26.80
N ASP A 20 25.33 6.24 -26.23
CA ASP A 20 25.74 5.48 -25.03
C ASP A 20 25.09 5.97 -23.73
N SER A 21 24.39 7.11 -23.75
CA SER A 21 23.58 7.56 -22.60
C SER A 21 22.21 6.90 -22.55
N SER A 22 21.83 6.13 -23.57
CA SER A 22 20.56 5.42 -23.62
C SER A 22 20.58 4.22 -22.65
N THR A 23 19.55 4.11 -21.82
CA THR A 23 19.45 3.10 -20.74
C THR A 23 18.10 2.43 -20.70
N GLN A 24 18.09 1.20 -20.20
CA GLN A 24 16.88 0.50 -19.78
C GLN A 24 16.97 0.23 -18.27
N SER A 25 15.89 0.49 -17.54
CA SER A 25 15.79 0.22 -16.10
C SER A 25 14.44 -0.40 -15.78
N LYS A 26 14.45 -1.45 -14.96
CA LYS A 26 13.27 -2.13 -14.44
C LYS A 26 13.45 -2.39 -12.96
N GLU A 27 12.44 -2.08 -12.13
CA GLU A 27 12.48 -2.29 -10.69
C GLU A 27 11.11 -2.75 -10.15
N VAL A 28 11.12 -3.40 -8.98
CA VAL A 28 9.89 -3.80 -8.27
C VAL A 28 9.09 -2.56 -7.91
N GLN A 29 7.78 -2.56 -8.15
CA GLN A 29 6.87 -1.43 -7.94
C GLN A 29 7.28 -0.13 -8.66
N GLY A 30 8.27 -0.21 -9.50
CA GLY A 30 8.78 0.89 -10.30
C GLY A 30 8.38 0.79 -11.76
N ASP A 31 8.86 1.76 -12.53
CA ASP A 31 8.66 1.76 -13.96
C ASP A 31 9.67 0.85 -14.66
N ASN A 32 9.21 0.18 -15.70
CA ASN A 32 10.07 -0.36 -16.74
C ASN A 32 10.26 0.71 -17.81
N VAL A 33 11.44 1.35 -17.81
CA VAL A 33 11.71 2.55 -18.62
C VAL A 33 12.84 2.29 -19.58
N LEU A 34 12.62 2.62 -20.85
CA LEU A 34 13.62 2.71 -21.89
C LEU A 34 13.89 4.18 -22.21
N SER A 35 15.00 4.71 -21.72
CA SER A 35 15.45 6.08 -21.99
C SER A 35 16.34 6.08 -23.22
N LEU A 36 15.93 6.74 -24.29
CA LEU A 36 16.65 6.81 -25.54
C LEU A 36 17.16 8.23 -25.78
N SER A 37 18.43 8.37 -26.12
CA SER A 37 19.04 9.61 -26.57
C SER A 37 19.70 9.37 -27.92
N PHE A 38 19.35 10.18 -28.92
CA PHE A 38 19.90 10.09 -30.28
C PHE A 38 19.77 11.42 -31.02
N SER A 39 20.59 11.58 -32.08
CA SER A 39 20.40 12.64 -33.09
C SER A 39 19.81 12.08 -34.37
N TYR A 40 19.01 12.89 -35.07
CA TYR A 40 18.44 12.54 -36.36
C TYR A 40 18.54 13.70 -37.35
N TYR A 41 18.69 13.39 -38.59
CA TYR A 41 18.95 14.40 -39.67
C TYR A 41 17.74 15.23 -40.08
N ALA A 42 16.54 14.87 -39.62
CA ALA A 42 15.28 15.54 -39.93
C ALA A 42 14.38 15.56 -38.71
N PHE A 43 13.39 16.43 -38.71
CA PHE A 43 12.34 16.40 -37.69
C PHE A 43 11.53 15.10 -37.80
N LEU A 44 11.47 14.34 -36.69
CA LEU A 44 10.64 13.13 -36.58
C LEU A 44 9.32 13.50 -35.89
N PRO A 45 8.19 13.37 -36.58
CA PRO A 45 6.87 13.64 -36.03
C PRO A 45 6.40 12.42 -35.19
N LEU A 46 6.95 12.27 -33.99
CA LEU A 46 6.53 11.22 -33.06
C LEU A 46 5.23 11.63 -32.37
N ASP A 47 4.46 10.66 -31.92
CA ASP A 47 3.21 10.89 -31.20
C ASP A 47 3.06 9.94 -30.02
N VAL A 48 2.14 10.24 -29.11
CA VAL A 48 1.77 9.37 -27.99
C VAL A 48 1.27 8.03 -28.54
N ASN A 49 1.72 6.94 -27.92
CA ASN A 49 1.57 5.54 -28.32
C ASN A 49 2.43 5.09 -29.52
N ASP A 50 3.35 5.93 -30.05
CA ASP A 50 4.45 5.41 -30.84
C ASP A 50 5.31 4.50 -29.96
N TYR A 51 5.94 3.48 -30.54
CA TYR A 51 6.65 2.46 -29.77
C TYR A 51 7.94 1.98 -30.43
N THR A 52 8.76 1.33 -29.64
CA THR A 52 9.91 0.54 -30.10
C THR A 52 9.95 -0.79 -29.37
N ASP A 53 10.52 -1.79 -30.02
CA ASP A 53 10.77 -3.10 -29.40
C ASP A 53 12.26 -3.20 -29.00
N TYR A 54 12.53 -3.63 -27.75
CA TYR A 54 13.87 -3.82 -27.21
C TYR A 54 13.93 -5.08 -26.37
N LEU A 55 14.87 -6.00 -26.69
CA LEU A 55 15.05 -7.29 -26.02
C LEU A 55 13.76 -8.13 -25.88
N GLY A 56 12.89 -8.08 -26.89
CA GLY A 56 11.62 -8.83 -26.91
C GLY A 56 10.48 -8.18 -26.13
N GLU A 57 10.72 -7.05 -25.50
CA GLU A 57 9.69 -6.24 -24.84
C GLU A 57 9.36 -5.02 -25.68
N ARG A 58 8.11 -4.56 -25.61
CA ARG A 58 7.64 -3.34 -26.26
C ARG A 58 7.61 -2.18 -25.27
N TYR A 59 8.05 -1.01 -25.73
CA TYR A 59 8.08 0.23 -24.98
C TYR A 59 7.35 1.33 -25.74
N TRP A 60 6.41 1.99 -25.08
CA TRP A 60 5.54 3.03 -25.66
C TRP A 60 5.93 4.42 -25.20
N LEU A 61 5.82 5.38 -26.09
CA LEU A 61 5.88 6.81 -25.78
C LEU A 61 4.53 7.21 -25.16
N THR A 62 4.49 7.47 -23.87
CA THR A 62 3.25 7.80 -23.13
C THR A 62 3.04 9.29 -22.94
N GLU A 63 4.06 10.10 -23.20
CA GLU A 63 4.08 11.55 -23.02
C GLU A 63 4.46 12.26 -24.31
N ARG A 64 4.18 13.56 -24.38
CA ARG A 64 4.68 14.38 -25.48
C ARG A 64 6.18 14.58 -25.32
N TYR A 65 6.92 14.42 -26.42
CA TYR A 65 8.36 14.59 -26.47
C TYR A 65 8.75 16.03 -26.81
N THR A 66 9.96 16.43 -26.44
CA THR A 66 10.52 17.76 -26.67
C THR A 66 11.80 17.63 -27.51
N PRO A 67 11.72 17.67 -28.85
CA PRO A 67 12.90 17.62 -29.69
C PRO A 67 13.64 18.96 -29.66
N LYS A 68 14.96 18.91 -29.72
CA LYS A 68 15.82 20.09 -29.80
C LYS A 68 16.42 20.20 -31.19
N GLN A 69 16.12 21.27 -31.93
CA GLN A 69 16.79 21.59 -33.18
C GLN A 69 18.19 22.17 -32.90
N VAL A 70 19.21 21.52 -33.42
CA VAL A 70 20.62 21.92 -33.25
C VAL A 70 21.08 22.68 -34.50
N SER A 71 20.62 22.24 -35.68
CA SER A 71 20.86 22.88 -36.97
C SER A 71 19.72 22.59 -37.94
N ASP A 72 19.81 23.09 -39.17
CA ASP A 72 18.81 22.79 -40.24
C ASP A 72 18.72 21.30 -40.58
N GLY A 73 19.79 20.54 -40.36
CA GLY A 73 19.86 19.10 -40.62
C GLY A 73 20.12 18.24 -39.40
N GLU A 74 19.93 18.75 -38.20
CA GLU A 74 20.18 17.96 -36.99
C GLU A 74 19.19 18.28 -35.86
N TRP A 75 18.58 17.22 -35.36
CA TRP A 75 17.62 17.24 -34.23
C TRP A 75 18.04 16.25 -33.16
N GLU A 76 18.10 16.68 -31.90
CA GLU A 76 18.36 15.85 -30.74
C GLU A 76 17.05 15.42 -30.08
N TYR A 77 17.01 14.15 -29.70
CA TYR A 77 15.86 13.51 -29.03
C TYR A 77 16.30 12.85 -27.73
N ASN A 78 15.54 13.12 -26.67
CA ASN A 78 15.63 12.43 -25.40
C ASN A 78 14.22 11.92 -25.08
N LEU A 79 14.01 10.63 -25.28
CA LEU A 79 12.71 9.98 -25.14
C LEU A 79 12.71 9.08 -23.91
N LYS A 80 11.59 9.06 -23.19
CA LYS A 80 11.28 8.02 -22.21
C LYS A 80 10.12 7.20 -22.75
N LEU A 81 10.37 5.91 -22.95
CA LEU A 81 9.36 4.96 -23.37
C LEU A 81 9.15 3.96 -22.22
N TYR A 82 7.94 3.49 -22.05
CA TYR A 82 7.52 2.73 -20.90
C TYR A 82 7.05 1.33 -21.30
N GLY A 83 7.44 0.33 -20.53
CA GLY A 83 6.98 -1.05 -20.68
C GLY A 83 5.50 -1.22 -20.36
N ILE A 84 4.95 -2.39 -20.63
CA ILE A 84 3.52 -2.69 -20.49
C ILE A 84 3.02 -2.52 -19.06
N GLU A 85 3.82 -2.84 -18.08
CA GLU A 85 3.50 -2.71 -16.65
C GLU A 85 3.28 -1.26 -16.21
N SER A 86 3.91 -0.30 -16.89
CA SER A 86 3.73 1.12 -16.60
C SER A 86 2.46 1.71 -17.22
N LEU A 87 1.85 1.02 -18.20
CA LEU A 87 0.65 1.50 -18.87
C LEU A 87 -0.59 1.45 -17.96
N ILE A 88 -0.59 0.63 -16.92
CA ILE A 88 -1.70 0.54 -15.97
C ILE A 88 -1.95 1.84 -15.21
N LYS A 89 -0.91 2.67 -15.03
CA LYS A 89 -0.95 3.94 -14.29
C LYS A 89 -1.87 5.00 -14.89
N ARG A 90 -2.41 4.79 -16.07
CA ARG A 90 -3.28 5.74 -16.77
C ARG A 90 -4.77 5.39 -16.67
N PHE A 91 -5.13 4.31 -16.00
CA PHE A 91 -6.51 3.86 -15.87
C PHE A 91 -6.99 4.03 -14.44
N LEU A 92 -8.16 4.65 -14.29
CA LEU A 92 -8.87 4.75 -13.01
C LEU A 92 -9.55 3.41 -12.68
N VAL A 93 -9.59 3.09 -11.40
CA VAL A 93 -10.47 2.04 -10.91
C VAL A 93 -11.89 2.61 -10.83
N LEU A 94 -12.83 1.94 -11.49
CA LEU A 94 -14.20 2.39 -11.63
C LEU A 94 -15.16 1.31 -11.15
N GLU A 95 -16.10 1.68 -10.30
CA GLU A 95 -17.27 0.87 -10.06
C GLU A 95 -18.20 0.96 -11.26
N THR A 96 -18.79 -0.16 -11.66
CA THR A 96 -19.74 -0.22 -12.78
C THR A 96 -21.02 -0.88 -12.28
N THR A 97 -22.06 -0.09 -12.07
CA THR A 97 -23.38 -0.55 -11.64
C THR A 97 -24.42 -0.04 -12.63
N ASP A 98 -25.25 -0.94 -13.19
CA ASP A 98 -26.34 -0.65 -14.11
C ASP A 98 -25.94 0.17 -15.37
N GLY A 99 -24.65 0.07 -15.79
CA GLY A 99 -24.13 0.75 -16.98
C GLY A 99 -23.58 2.15 -16.71
N ASP A 100 -23.66 2.62 -15.49
CA ASP A 100 -23.00 3.84 -15.02
C ASP A 100 -21.63 3.53 -14.44
N THR A 101 -20.71 4.49 -14.50
CA THR A 101 -19.33 4.35 -14.02
C THR A 101 -19.05 5.41 -12.97
N ASN A 102 -18.73 4.97 -11.75
CA ASN A 102 -18.41 5.86 -10.64
C ASN A 102 -16.94 5.71 -10.25
N PRO A 103 -16.15 6.81 -10.24
CA PRO A 103 -14.77 6.82 -9.72
C PRO A 103 -14.72 7.04 -8.19
N LEU A 104 -15.83 7.35 -7.53
CA LEU A 104 -15.92 7.64 -6.11
C LEU A 104 -16.80 6.57 -5.44
N PHE A 105 -16.16 5.61 -4.78
CA PHE A 105 -16.86 4.54 -4.08
C PHE A 105 -15.96 3.90 -3.03
N THR A 106 -16.58 3.25 -2.06
CA THR A 106 -15.88 2.45 -1.05
C THR A 106 -16.19 0.98 -1.25
N LEU A 107 -15.18 0.12 -1.11
CA LEU A 107 -15.35 -1.32 -1.20
C LEU A 107 -14.66 -2.01 -0.03
N THR A 108 -15.41 -2.87 0.67
CA THR A 108 -14.88 -3.83 1.65
C THR A 108 -14.92 -5.22 1.04
N ALA A 109 -13.76 -5.78 0.76
CA ALA A 109 -13.60 -7.07 0.09
C ALA A 109 -12.26 -7.70 0.46
N THR A 110 -12.01 -8.93 0.03
CA THR A 110 -10.69 -9.54 0.15
C THR A 110 -9.67 -8.86 -0.79
N PRO A 111 -8.36 -8.88 -0.48
CA PRO A 111 -7.33 -8.35 -1.37
C PRO A 111 -7.44 -8.90 -2.80
N ARG A 112 -7.81 -10.17 -2.94
CA ARG A 112 -7.98 -10.82 -4.25
C ARG A 112 -9.13 -10.23 -5.07
N GLU A 113 -10.25 -9.90 -4.44
CA GLU A 113 -11.40 -9.26 -5.10
C GLU A 113 -11.06 -7.83 -5.52
N HIS A 114 -10.37 -7.07 -4.67
CA HIS A 114 -9.86 -5.75 -5.03
C HIS A 114 -8.92 -5.81 -6.25
N VAL A 115 -7.95 -6.74 -6.28
CA VAL A 115 -7.06 -6.93 -7.44
C VAL A 115 -7.83 -7.34 -8.69
N ALA A 116 -8.86 -8.18 -8.56
CA ALA A 116 -9.70 -8.57 -9.70
C ALA A 116 -10.44 -7.36 -10.30
N MET A 117 -10.88 -6.42 -9.46
CA MET A 117 -11.49 -5.16 -9.91
C MET A 117 -10.49 -4.27 -10.64
N VAL A 118 -9.25 -4.13 -10.12
CA VAL A 118 -8.17 -3.41 -10.79
C VAL A 118 -7.86 -4.03 -12.15
N VAL A 119 -7.73 -5.35 -12.23
CA VAL A 119 -7.51 -6.09 -13.49
C VAL A 119 -8.65 -5.86 -14.49
N LYS A 120 -9.90 -5.82 -14.03
CA LYS A 120 -11.05 -5.46 -14.87
C LYS A 120 -10.93 -4.04 -15.42
N ALA A 121 -10.52 -3.07 -14.59
CA ALA A 121 -10.31 -1.69 -15.01
C ALA A 121 -9.21 -1.59 -16.08
N ILE A 122 -8.10 -2.28 -15.91
CA ILE A 122 -7.00 -2.35 -16.89
C ILE A 122 -7.51 -2.92 -18.23
N ASN A 123 -8.20 -4.06 -18.21
CA ASN A 123 -8.73 -4.68 -19.42
C ASN A 123 -9.73 -3.78 -20.16
N ASN A 124 -10.60 -3.10 -19.42
CA ASN A 124 -11.55 -2.13 -19.97
C ASN A 124 -10.81 -0.94 -20.61
N GLY A 125 -9.81 -0.40 -19.91
CA GLY A 125 -9.02 0.75 -20.38
C GLY A 125 -8.16 0.43 -21.60
N MET A 126 -7.67 -0.81 -21.72
CA MET A 126 -6.92 -1.29 -22.88
C MET A 126 -7.83 -1.79 -24.04
N GLY A 127 -9.16 -1.69 -23.89
CA GLY A 127 -10.12 -2.07 -24.94
C GLY A 127 -10.16 -3.56 -25.23
N HIS A 128 -9.88 -4.40 -24.24
CA HIS A 128 -9.81 -5.87 -24.35
C HIS A 128 -8.80 -6.40 -25.41
N ILE A 129 -7.85 -5.56 -25.81
CA ILE A 129 -6.75 -5.96 -26.71
C ILE A 129 -5.75 -6.86 -25.97
N THR A 130 -5.74 -6.76 -24.64
CA THR A 130 -4.87 -7.52 -23.72
C THR A 130 -5.72 -8.31 -22.75
N ASP A 131 -5.23 -9.49 -22.38
CA ASP A 131 -5.90 -10.39 -21.42
C ASP A 131 -5.14 -10.39 -20.08
N TRP A 132 -5.27 -9.28 -19.35
CA TRP A 132 -4.70 -9.16 -18.00
C TRP A 132 -5.39 -10.08 -17.02
N LYS A 133 -4.62 -10.65 -16.10
CA LYS A 133 -5.06 -11.66 -15.14
C LYS A 133 -4.65 -11.31 -13.73
N THR A 134 -5.46 -11.73 -12.77
CA THR A 134 -5.10 -11.78 -11.36
C THR A 134 -4.20 -12.98 -11.11
N GLY A 135 -3.01 -12.74 -10.63
CA GLY A 135 -2.02 -13.75 -10.28
C GLY A 135 -2.11 -14.21 -8.83
N THR A 136 -0.97 -14.27 -8.16
CA THR A 136 -0.88 -14.56 -6.74
C THR A 136 -1.24 -13.32 -5.93
N VAL A 137 -2.18 -13.47 -4.99
CA VAL A 137 -2.59 -12.41 -4.06
C VAL A 137 -2.56 -12.98 -2.65
N GLU A 138 -1.77 -12.40 -1.78
CA GLU A 138 -1.69 -12.73 -0.36
C GLU A 138 -2.70 -11.89 0.44
N GLY A 139 -3.08 -12.39 1.63
CA GLY A 139 -4.10 -11.81 2.49
C GLY A 139 -5.48 -12.41 2.22
N THR A 140 -6.18 -12.75 3.30
CA THR A 140 -7.53 -13.34 3.27
C THR A 140 -8.54 -12.52 4.05
N GLU A 141 -8.06 -11.61 4.89
CA GLU A 141 -8.91 -10.71 5.68
C GLU A 141 -9.57 -9.68 4.77
N LEU A 142 -10.75 -9.23 5.17
CA LEU A 142 -11.45 -8.16 4.48
C LEU A 142 -10.72 -6.82 4.73
N ILE A 143 -10.50 -6.09 3.66
CA ILE A 143 -9.93 -4.75 3.71
C ILE A 143 -10.90 -3.75 3.09
N THR A 144 -10.98 -2.56 3.66
CA THR A 144 -11.80 -1.47 3.13
C THR A 144 -10.90 -0.47 2.41
N ILE A 145 -11.24 -0.15 1.17
CA ILE A 145 -10.52 0.85 0.37
C ILE A 145 -11.51 1.86 -0.18
N ASP A 146 -11.20 3.14 0.04
CA ASP A 146 -11.92 4.26 -0.53
C ASP A 146 -11.27 4.63 -1.87
N TYR A 147 -12.03 4.43 -2.94
CA TYR A 147 -11.59 4.74 -4.29
C TYR A 147 -12.06 6.15 -4.66
N GLU A 148 -11.21 7.14 -4.42
CA GLU A 148 -11.47 8.55 -4.72
C GLU A 148 -10.73 8.97 -6.00
N GLY A 149 -11.17 8.47 -7.15
CA GLY A 149 -10.50 8.70 -8.43
C GLY A 149 -9.11 8.06 -8.50
N MET A 150 -8.94 6.92 -7.83
CA MET A 150 -7.67 6.23 -7.66
C MET A 150 -7.24 5.54 -8.96
N TYR A 151 -5.98 5.72 -9.37
CA TYR A 151 -5.40 5.00 -10.51
C TYR A 151 -5.06 3.55 -10.14
N CYS A 152 -4.93 2.70 -11.14
CA CYS A 152 -4.73 1.26 -10.90
C CYS A 152 -3.46 0.93 -10.11
N ASP A 153 -2.37 1.65 -10.30
CA ASP A 153 -1.14 1.46 -9.53
C ASP A 153 -1.28 1.95 -8.08
N GLU A 154 -1.96 3.07 -7.86
CA GLU A 154 -2.30 3.59 -6.53
C GLU A 154 -3.20 2.61 -5.77
N ALA A 155 -4.20 2.04 -6.47
CA ALA A 155 -5.07 1.02 -5.92
C ALA A 155 -4.28 -0.26 -5.53
N LEU A 156 -3.39 -0.75 -6.40
CA LEU A 156 -2.55 -1.91 -6.08
C LEU A 156 -1.64 -1.66 -4.88
N LYS A 157 -1.13 -0.44 -4.74
CA LYS A 157 -0.35 -0.03 -3.59
C LYS A 157 -1.20 -0.06 -2.31
N ALA A 158 -2.37 0.58 -2.31
CA ALA A 158 -3.29 0.58 -1.18
C ALA A 158 -3.73 -0.84 -0.76
N ILE A 159 -3.97 -1.73 -1.75
CA ILE A 159 -4.27 -3.14 -1.48
C ILE A 159 -3.08 -3.83 -0.79
N ALA A 160 -1.85 -3.64 -1.29
CA ALA A 160 -0.65 -4.26 -0.72
C ALA A 160 -0.40 -3.78 0.72
N GLU A 161 -0.56 -2.49 1.00
CA GLU A 161 -0.41 -1.91 2.34
C GLU A 161 -1.44 -2.45 3.33
N LYS A 162 -2.70 -2.55 2.91
CA LYS A 162 -3.79 -3.04 3.78
C LYS A 162 -3.84 -4.57 3.89
N ALA A 163 -3.29 -5.32 2.94
CA ALA A 163 -3.21 -6.77 3.00
C ALA A 163 -2.28 -7.27 4.14
N GLY A 164 -1.39 -6.42 4.62
CA GLY A 164 -0.46 -6.70 5.71
C GLY A 164 0.72 -7.61 5.33
N GLY A 165 1.69 -7.72 6.21
CA GLY A 165 2.86 -8.56 6.00
C GLY A 165 3.88 -8.00 5.00
N LYS A 166 4.66 -8.89 4.38
CA LYS A 166 5.67 -8.55 3.36
C LYS A 166 5.08 -8.56 1.96
N VAL A 167 4.04 -7.80 1.73
CA VAL A 167 3.28 -7.76 0.49
C VAL A 167 3.63 -6.51 -0.31
N GLU A 168 3.86 -6.70 -1.58
CA GLU A 168 4.09 -5.65 -2.57
C GLU A 168 3.37 -6.04 -3.86
N TRP A 169 3.08 -5.09 -4.74
CA TRP A 169 2.50 -5.42 -6.02
C TRP A 169 3.57 -5.44 -7.13
N TRP A 170 3.37 -6.30 -8.10
CA TRP A 170 4.24 -6.39 -9.27
C TRP A 170 3.54 -7.08 -10.44
N VAL A 171 4.10 -6.91 -11.61
CA VAL A 171 3.53 -7.41 -12.86
C VAL A 171 4.52 -8.35 -13.53
N GLU A 172 4.04 -9.51 -13.96
CA GLU A 172 4.78 -10.43 -14.83
C GLU A 172 3.99 -10.64 -16.12
N GLY A 173 4.53 -10.11 -17.23
CA GLY A 173 3.79 -10.07 -18.49
C GLY A 173 2.50 -9.26 -18.36
N GLN A 174 1.35 -9.94 -18.36
CA GLN A 174 0.02 -9.35 -18.15
C GLN A 174 -0.67 -9.91 -16.89
N THR A 175 0.11 -10.36 -15.92
CA THR A 175 -0.40 -10.90 -14.66
C THR A 175 -0.04 -9.96 -13.52
N VAL A 176 -1.06 -9.50 -12.80
CA VAL A 176 -0.91 -8.64 -11.62
C VAL A 176 -0.81 -9.51 -10.38
N ASN A 177 0.26 -9.36 -9.63
CA ASN A 177 0.50 -10.07 -8.37
C ASN A 177 0.52 -9.06 -7.21
N VAL A 178 -0.01 -9.46 -6.06
CA VAL A 178 0.06 -8.74 -4.78
C VAL A 178 0.58 -9.71 -3.73
N CYS A 179 1.87 -9.86 -3.70
CA CYS A 179 2.65 -10.75 -2.84
C CYS A 179 4.12 -10.31 -2.93
N ARG A 180 5.00 -10.91 -2.15
CA ARG A 180 6.43 -10.64 -2.29
C ARG A 180 6.91 -10.98 -3.72
N CYS A 181 7.56 -10.03 -4.39
CA CYS A 181 8.15 -10.24 -5.73
C CYS A 181 9.43 -11.08 -5.63
N GLU A 182 9.25 -12.37 -5.45
CA GLU A 182 10.33 -13.34 -5.29
C GLU A 182 9.96 -14.64 -5.97
N HIS A 183 10.55 -14.91 -7.16
CA HIS A 183 10.18 -16.06 -7.98
C HIS A 183 11.37 -16.63 -8.75
N GLY A 184 11.15 -17.73 -9.46
CA GLY A 184 12.18 -18.48 -10.17
C GLY A 184 13.06 -19.34 -9.24
N GLU A 185 13.96 -20.12 -9.83
CA GLU A 185 14.93 -20.92 -9.07
C GLU A 185 16.05 -20.02 -8.52
N GLU A 186 16.58 -20.37 -7.35
CA GLU A 186 17.67 -19.64 -6.72
C GLU A 186 18.95 -19.76 -7.56
N ILE A 187 19.60 -18.62 -7.85
CA ILE A 187 20.90 -18.56 -8.49
C ILE A 187 21.97 -18.14 -7.48
N THR A 188 23.18 -18.57 -7.69
CA THR A 188 24.32 -18.17 -6.84
C THR A 188 25.15 -17.12 -7.55
N LEU A 189 25.28 -15.94 -6.93
CA LEU A 189 26.12 -14.83 -7.41
C LEU A 189 27.11 -14.40 -6.31
N GLY A 190 28.24 -13.85 -6.72
CA GLY A 190 29.24 -13.31 -5.82
C GLY A 190 30.37 -12.62 -6.59
N TYR A 191 31.29 -11.94 -5.90
CA TYR A 191 32.46 -11.35 -6.55
C TYR A 191 33.31 -12.44 -7.24
N GLY A 192 33.58 -12.27 -8.54
CA GLY A 192 34.23 -13.27 -9.38
C GLY A 192 33.35 -14.49 -9.72
N LYS A 193 32.06 -14.44 -9.38
CA LYS A 193 31.04 -15.44 -9.66
C LYS A 193 29.80 -14.74 -10.22
N GLY A 194 29.88 -14.25 -11.45
CA GLY A 194 28.83 -13.51 -12.10
C GLY A 194 28.72 -12.04 -11.72
N LEU A 195 29.50 -11.56 -10.73
CA LEU A 195 29.60 -10.16 -10.34
C LEU A 195 31.05 -9.66 -10.46
N THR A 196 31.22 -8.48 -11.07
CA THR A 196 32.52 -7.84 -11.23
C THR A 196 32.93 -6.99 -10.01
N SER A 197 31.93 -6.50 -9.27
CA SER A 197 32.09 -5.85 -7.97
C SER A 197 30.86 -6.07 -7.11
N LEU A 198 30.94 -5.76 -5.82
CA LEU A 198 29.82 -5.82 -4.88
C LEU A 198 29.93 -4.65 -3.91
N GLU A 199 28.95 -3.76 -3.95
CA GLU A 199 28.86 -2.60 -3.09
C GLU A 199 27.64 -2.73 -2.19
N ARG A 200 27.82 -2.44 -0.89
CA ARG A 200 26.70 -2.35 0.06
C ARG A 200 26.20 -0.92 0.09
N ASP A 201 24.93 -0.75 -0.28
CA ASP A 201 24.24 0.54 -0.23
C ASP A 201 23.25 0.56 0.93
N THR A 202 23.46 1.49 1.86
CA THR A 202 22.59 1.72 3.01
C THR A 202 21.75 2.99 2.88
N SER A 203 21.84 3.70 1.75
CA SER A 203 21.17 4.99 1.55
C SER A 203 19.64 4.91 1.50
N ASN A 204 19.09 3.74 1.18
CA ASN A 204 17.66 3.49 1.05
C ASN A 204 17.08 2.62 2.17
N THR A 205 17.87 2.31 3.20
CA THR A 205 17.43 1.39 4.26
C THR A 205 16.70 2.12 5.37
N ALA A 206 15.73 1.43 5.98
CA ALA A 206 15.18 1.79 7.27
C ALA A 206 16.33 1.95 8.28
N LYS A 207 16.16 2.84 9.24
CA LYS A 207 17.20 3.05 10.26
C LYS A 207 17.41 1.75 11.02
N PHE A 208 18.66 1.29 11.08
CA PHE A 208 19.08 0.24 12.00
C PHE A 208 18.71 0.63 13.44
N TYR A 209 18.12 -0.30 14.15
CA TYR A 209 17.81 -0.12 15.55
C TYR A 209 18.04 -1.41 16.35
N THR A 210 18.24 -1.27 17.64
CA THR A 210 18.37 -2.39 18.58
C THR A 210 17.30 -2.35 19.67
N ARG A 211 16.53 -1.25 19.71
CA ARG A 211 15.41 -1.11 20.63
C ARG A 211 14.23 -0.45 19.90
N LEU A 212 13.14 -1.20 19.83
CA LEU A 212 11.89 -0.78 19.17
C LEU A 212 10.87 -0.36 20.20
N PHE A 213 10.34 0.87 20.06
CA PHE A 213 9.18 1.39 20.79
C PHE A 213 7.95 1.33 19.88
N PRO A 214 7.17 0.26 19.95
CA PRO A 214 5.96 0.16 19.14
C PRO A 214 4.83 0.98 19.79
N VAL A 215 4.06 1.69 18.98
CA VAL A 215 2.94 2.51 19.42
C VAL A 215 1.63 1.77 19.18
N GLY A 216 0.97 1.35 20.25
CA GLY A 216 -0.34 0.71 20.17
C GLY A 216 -1.48 1.71 19.93
N SER A 217 -2.63 1.20 19.51
CA SER A 217 -3.85 1.98 19.27
C SER A 217 -4.42 2.57 20.55
N THR A 218 -5.20 3.65 20.41
CA THR A 218 -6.01 4.27 21.48
C THR A 218 -7.47 3.79 21.47
N ARG A 219 -7.88 3.05 20.43
CA ARG A 219 -9.28 2.64 20.26
C ARG A 219 -9.71 1.65 21.33
N ASN A 220 -10.93 1.82 21.86
CA ASN A 220 -11.56 0.97 22.86
C ASN A 220 -10.80 0.85 24.18
N ILE A 221 -10.03 1.86 24.55
CA ILE A 221 -9.19 1.89 25.75
C ILE A 221 -9.70 2.95 26.72
N ASP A 222 -10.04 2.51 27.93
CA ASP A 222 -10.25 3.36 29.10
C ASP A 222 -8.88 3.57 29.77
N ALA A 223 -8.28 4.73 29.54
CA ALA A 223 -6.93 5.03 30.00
C ALA A 223 -6.77 4.97 31.53
N GLU A 224 -7.81 5.31 32.29
CA GLU A 224 -7.78 5.27 33.76
C GLU A 224 -7.76 3.84 34.26
N LYS A 225 -8.60 2.97 33.72
CA LYS A 225 -8.71 1.58 34.13
C LYS A 225 -7.58 0.70 33.59
N TYR A 226 -7.18 0.92 32.37
CA TYR A 226 -6.09 0.16 31.72
C TYR A 226 -4.71 0.61 32.19
N GLY A 227 -4.58 1.86 32.68
CA GLY A 227 -3.32 2.44 33.11
C GLY A 227 -2.43 2.99 32.01
N SER A 228 -2.95 3.06 30.78
CA SER A 228 -2.31 3.65 29.63
C SER A 228 -3.37 4.14 28.62
N PRO A 229 -3.15 5.27 27.94
CA PRO A 229 -4.04 5.72 26.90
C PRO A 229 -3.89 4.90 25.59
N ARG A 230 -2.93 4.01 25.53
CA ARG A 230 -2.62 3.18 24.36
C ARG A 230 -2.45 1.72 24.74
N LEU A 231 -2.75 0.83 23.79
CA LEU A 231 -2.48 -0.58 23.93
C LEU A 231 -0.99 -0.81 24.20
N MET A 232 -0.68 -1.61 25.20
CA MET A 232 0.67 -1.96 25.61
C MET A 232 1.02 -3.40 25.21
N LEU A 233 2.30 -3.68 25.11
CA LEU A 233 2.77 -5.06 25.04
C LEU A 233 2.43 -5.82 26.33
N PRO A 234 2.27 -7.15 26.28
CA PRO A 234 1.97 -7.97 27.46
C PRO A 234 2.91 -7.68 28.64
N GLY A 235 2.32 -7.53 29.82
CA GLY A 235 3.05 -7.18 31.04
C GLY A 235 3.45 -5.69 31.13
N GLY A 236 2.83 -4.81 30.34
CA GLY A 236 3.06 -3.37 30.37
C GLY A 236 4.43 -2.95 29.80
N ARG A 237 5.07 -3.80 29.02
CA ARG A 237 6.34 -3.47 28.36
C ARG A 237 6.12 -2.33 27.34
N LYS A 238 7.09 -1.43 27.26
CA LYS A 238 7.04 -0.27 26.37
C LYS A 238 7.92 -0.42 25.13
N TYR A 239 8.82 -1.37 25.13
CA TYR A 239 9.75 -1.64 24.04
C TYR A 239 10.21 -3.10 24.05
N ILE A 240 10.80 -3.50 22.95
CA ILE A 240 11.55 -4.75 22.79
C ILE A 240 12.99 -4.44 22.42
N GLU A 241 13.91 -5.32 22.78
CA GLU A 241 15.35 -5.18 22.51
C GLU A 241 15.89 -6.40 21.80
N GLN A 242 16.78 -6.16 20.83
CA GLN A 242 17.51 -7.20 20.13
C GLN A 242 18.89 -6.71 19.70
N GLY A 243 19.94 -7.50 19.97
CA GLY A 243 21.31 -7.16 19.60
C GLY A 243 21.95 -6.01 20.38
N VAL A 244 21.37 -5.54 21.51
CA VAL A 244 21.88 -4.41 22.31
C VAL A 244 23.28 -4.70 22.88
N GLU A 245 23.57 -5.93 23.25
CA GLU A 245 24.90 -6.32 23.79
C GLU A 245 26.00 -6.20 22.75
N GLU A 246 25.68 -6.41 21.47
CA GLU A 246 26.63 -6.38 20.37
C GLU A 246 26.81 -4.98 19.76
N TYR A 247 25.71 -4.25 19.60
CA TYR A 247 25.69 -2.99 18.85
C TYR A 247 25.45 -1.75 19.72
N GLY A 248 25.10 -1.90 20.99
CA GLY A 248 24.66 -0.80 21.83
C GLY A 248 23.18 -0.44 21.58
N ILE A 249 22.74 0.67 22.17
CA ILE A 249 21.33 1.11 22.11
C ILE A 249 21.14 2.06 20.92
N TYR A 250 20.27 1.65 20.00
CA TYR A 250 19.74 2.47 18.91
C TYR A 250 18.21 2.39 18.96
N ASP A 251 17.57 3.51 19.30
CA ASP A 251 16.12 3.59 19.46
C ASP A 251 15.40 3.81 18.14
N HIS A 252 14.31 3.07 17.94
CA HIS A 252 13.33 3.30 16.88
C HIS A 252 11.95 3.43 17.50
N TYR A 253 11.22 4.47 17.10
CA TYR A 253 9.85 4.73 17.49
C TYR A 253 8.94 4.47 16.30
N GLU A 254 8.16 3.38 16.37
CA GLU A 254 7.23 2.99 15.31
C GLU A 254 5.82 3.44 15.67
N GLN A 255 5.28 4.36 14.88
CA GLN A 255 4.06 5.07 15.20
C GLN A 255 2.80 4.46 14.59
N ASP A 256 2.88 3.98 13.34
CA ASP A 256 1.72 3.72 12.50
C ASP A 256 1.42 2.24 12.24
N ALA A 257 2.45 1.40 12.24
CA ALA A 257 2.35 -0.02 11.86
C ALA A 257 1.34 -0.84 12.68
N PHE A 258 0.96 -0.38 13.88
CA PHE A 258 0.12 -1.13 14.83
C PHE A 258 -1.20 -0.43 15.15
N SER A 259 -1.56 0.62 14.45
CA SER A 259 -2.77 1.42 14.71
C SER A 259 -4.08 0.63 14.55
N GLY A 260 -4.07 -0.41 13.72
CA GLY A 260 -5.21 -1.31 13.48
C GLY A 260 -5.44 -2.37 14.57
N ILE A 261 -4.51 -2.51 15.55
CA ILE A 261 -4.62 -3.52 16.60
C ILE A 261 -5.17 -2.86 17.87
N PHE A 262 -6.37 -3.24 18.29
CA PHE A 262 -7.06 -2.70 19.46
C PHE A 262 -8.02 -3.72 20.05
N PRO A 263 -8.40 -3.57 21.33
CA PRO A 263 -9.39 -4.45 21.96
C PRO A 263 -10.71 -4.41 21.19
N ARG A 264 -11.12 -5.51 20.56
CA ARG A 264 -12.32 -5.59 19.75
C ARG A 264 -12.96 -6.97 19.79
N ARG A 265 -14.25 -6.99 19.50
CA ARG A 265 -15.03 -8.18 19.17
C ARG A 265 -15.62 -8.01 17.79
N VAL A 266 -15.46 -9.02 16.97
CA VAL A 266 -16.22 -9.11 15.71
C VAL A 266 -17.54 -9.78 16.05
N GLY A 267 -18.64 -9.00 15.98
CA GLY A 267 -19.98 -9.48 16.19
C GLY A 267 -20.66 -9.91 14.92
N THR A 268 -21.76 -10.66 15.02
CA THR A 268 -22.59 -11.07 13.89
C THR A 268 -24.03 -10.68 14.14
N VAL A 269 -24.62 -9.99 13.16
CA VAL A 269 -26.05 -9.63 13.19
C VAL A 269 -26.89 -10.91 13.11
N SER A 270 -27.67 -11.18 14.16
CA SER A 270 -28.56 -12.34 14.20
C SER A 270 -29.96 -12.05 13.67
N SER A 271 -30.45 -10.82 13.85
CA SER A 271 -31.75 -10.37 13.34
C SER A 271 -31.79 -8.86 13.19
N VAL A 272 -32.64 -8.39 12.29
CA VAL A 272 -32.84 -6.97 11.99
C VAL A 272 -34.34 -6.68 12.02
N ARG A 273 -34.74 -5.49 12.50
CA ARG A 273 -36.08 -4.91 12.33
C ARG A 273 -35.96 -3.44 11.96
N SER A 274 -37.00 -2.87 11.43
CA SER A 274 -37.10 -1.45 11.15
C SER A 274 -38.42 -0.88 11.66
N GLU A 275 -38.42 0.43 11.93
CA GLU A 275 -39.59 1.15 12.42
C GLU A 275 -39.68 2.52 11.73
N GLU A 276 -40.87 2.89 11.23
CA GLU A 276 -41.13 4.22 10.71
C GLU A 276 -41.37 5.17 11.88
N VAL A 277 -40.56 6.20 12.02
CA VAL A 277 -40.71 7.23 13.04
C VAL A 277 -40.89 8.60 12.38
N ALA A 278 -41.31 9.59 13.14
CA ALA A 278 -41.41 10.96 12.68
C ALA A 278 -40.59 11.89 13.57
N ASP A 279 -39.94 12.85 12.98
CA ASP A 279 -39.26 13.92 13.69
C ASP A 279 -40.24 14.94 14.29
N ASP A 280 -39.73 15.93 15.01
CA ASP A 280 -40.55 16.99 15.64
C ASP A 280 -41.31 17.86 14.62
N GLU A 281 -40.90 17.86 13.35
CA GLU A 281 -41.51 18.58 12.23
C GLU A 281 -42.53 17.73 11.49
N GLY A 282 -42.61 16.42 11.82
CA GLY A 282 -43.54 15.47 11.23
C GLY A 282 -43.00 14.76 9.96
N ASN A 283 -41.73 14.92 9.63
CA ASN A 283 -41.08 14.20 8.55
C ASN A 283 -40.86 12.75 8.98
N LYS A 284 -41.21 11.82 8.11
CA LYS A 284 -41.08 10.38 8.38
C LYS A 284 -39.79 9.86 7.86
N PHE A 285 -39.13 9.04 8.68
CA PHE A 285 -37.94 8.29 8.31
C PHE A 285 -37.91 6.90 8.95
N THR A 286 -37.07 6.03 8.48
CA THR A 286 -37.00 4.65 8.97
C THR A 286 -35.75 4.48 9.85
N VAL A 287 -35.95 4.01 11.07
CA VAL A 287 -34.89 3.61 11.99
C VAL A 287 -34.69 2.10 11.89
N TYR A 288 -33.43 1.69 11.86
CA TYR A 288 -33.04 0.28 11.79
C TYR A 288 -32.46 -0.19 13.11
N TYR A 289 -32.84 -1.40 13.47
CA TYR A 289 -32.39 -2.06 14.69
C TYR A 289 -31.81 -3.42 14.37
N PHE A 290 -30.75 -3.83 15.08
CA PHE A 290 -30.21 -5.17 14.94
C PHE A 290 -29.87 -5.80 16.29
N ARG A 291 -29.83 -7.14 16.31
CA ARG A 291 -29.43 -7.93 17.48
C ARG A 291 -28.25 -8.81 17.12
N ASP A 292 -27.40 -9.03 18.12
CA ASP A 292 -26.37 -10.06 18.10
C ASP A 292 -26.67 -11.07 19.23
N GLY A 293 -27.07 -12.27 18.84
CA GLY A 293 -27.45 -13.32 19.80
C GLY A 293 -26.26 -13.87 20.63
N GLU A 294 -25.04 -13.65 20.14
CA GLU A 294 -23.80 -14.11 20.75
C GLU A 294 -23.08 -13.00 21.55
N LEU A 295 -23.65 -11.80 21.62
CA LEU A 295 -23.09 -10.72 22.41
C LEU A 295 -23.16 -11.10 23.92
N ASP A 296 -21.99 -11.28 24.54
CA ASP A 296 -21.83 -11.84 25.88
C ASP A 296 -21.73 -10.78 27.00
N PHE A 297 -21.72 -9.50 26.64
CA PHE A 297 -21.71 -8.38 27.58
C PHE A 297 -22.76 -7.33 27.24
N ASP A 298 -23.04 -6.43 28.19
CA ASP A 298 -23.93 -5.27 27.98
C ASP A 298 -23.08 -4.04 27.64
N PRO A 299 -23.14 -3.51 26.40
CA PRO A 299 -22.35 -2.34 25.97
C PRO A 299 -22.55 -1.10 26.84
N ASN A 300 -23.71 -0.92 27.48
CA ASN A 300 -23.98 0.23 28.34
C ASN A 300 -23.18 0.20 29.65
N LEU A 301 -22.65 -0.95 30.04
CA LEU A 301 -21.75 -1.07 31.22
C LEU A 301 -20.29 -0.71 30.89
N TYR A 302 -19.99 -0.51 29.62
CA TYR A 302 -18.64 -0.30 29.09
C TYR A 302 -18.49 1.02 28.32
N GLU A 303 -19.36 1.98 28.57
CA GLU A 303 -19.28 3.31 27.95
C GLU A 303 -17.99 4.03 28.34
N LEU A 304 -17.40 4.72 27.38
CA LEU A 304 -16.32 5.68 27.57
C LEU A 304 -16.94 7.06 27.81
N ALA A 305 -16.48 7.76 28.82
CA ALA A 305 -17.05 9.07 29.19
C ALA A 305 -16.86 10.09 28.08
N GLY A 306 -17.96 10.64 27.60
CA GLY A 306 -17.98 11.66 26.54
C GLY A 306 -17.92 11.09 25.11
N GLU A 307 -17.92 9.78 24.95
CA GLU A 307 -17.94 9.12 23.64
C GLU A 307 -19.29 8.47 23.35
N THR A 308 -19.70 8.54 22.09
CA THR A 308 -20.88 7.81 21.58
C THR A 308 -20.44 6.43 21.10
N LYS A 309 -21.19 5.39 21.47
CA LYS A 309 -20.97 4.03 20.93
C LYS A 309 -21.12 4.00 19.42
N ARG A 310 -20.25 3.29 18.74
CA ARG A 310 -20.21 3.19 17.29
C ARG A 310 -20.13 1.74 16.83
N VAL A 311 -20.64 1.47 15.63
CA VAL A 311 -20.45 0.21 14.90
C VAL A 311 -19.92 0.50 13.51
N SER A 312 -18.98 -0.33 13.04
CA SER A 312 -18.58 -0.37 11.64
C SER A 312 -18.87 -1.77 11.10
N PHE A 313 -19.69 -1.84 10.07
CA PHE A 313 -19.99 -3.10 9.41
C PHE A 313 -18.79 -3.56 8.59
N GLN A 314 -18.43 -4.84 8.73
CA GLN A 314 -17.32 -5.45 8.02
C GLN A 314 -17.76 -6.21 6.78
N THR A 315 -19.04 -6.63 6.75
CA THR A 315 -19.65 -7.33 5.61
C THR A 315 -21.08 -6.82 5.42
N GLY A 316 -21.69 -7.15 4.26
CA GLY A 316 -23.05 -6.75 3.89
C GLY A 316 -23.13 -5.40 3.21
N ASP A 317 -24.36 -4.93 3.00
CA ASP A 317 -24.62 -3.72 2.20
C ASP A 317 -24.15 -2.41 2.90
N LEU A 318 -23.86 -2.45 4.20
CA LEU A 318 -23.37 -1.31 4.99
C LEU A 318 -21.83 -1.33 5.19
N ALA A 319 -21.13 -2.34 4.69
CA ALA A 319 -19.68 -2.41 4.80
C ALA A 319 -19.03 -1.26 4.02
N GLY A 320 -18.11 -0.54 4.67
CA GLY A 320 -17.45 0.62 4.07
C GLY A 320 -18.34 1.86 3.92
N LEU A 321 -19.52 1.89 4.56
CA LEU A 321 -20.43 3.03 4.58
C LEU A 321 -20.56 3.58 6.01
N GLY A 322 -20.95 4.85 6.12
CA GLY A 322 -21.13 5.52 7.40
C GLY A 322 -20.44 6.88 7.46
N GLU A 323 -20.20 7.36 8.67
CA GLU A 323 -19.54 8.64 8.90
C GLU A 323 -18.01 8.50 8.93
N SER A 324 -17.31 9.51 8.43
CA SER A 324 -15.86 9.66 8.37
C SER A 324 -15.11 8.52 7.65
N ASP A 325 -13.80 8.65 7.53
CA ASP A 325 -12.89 7.64 6.95
C ASP A 325 -12.88 6.29 7.72
N ASP A 326 -13.50 6.25 8.90
CA ASP A 326 -13.63 5.05 9.72
C ASP A 326 -14.95 4.29 9.48
N HIS A 327 -15.82 4.80 8.60
CA HIS A 327 -17.09 4.17 8.13
C HIS A 327 -17.94 3.62 9.27
N TYR A 328 -18.34 4.50 10.20
CA TYR A 328 -19.12 4.09 11.36
C TYR A 328 -20.54 4.64 11.36
N PHE A 329 -21.40 3.96 12.12
CA PHE A 329 -22.71 4.45 12.54
C PHE A 329 -22.68 4.64 14.05
N GLU A 330 -23.19 5.74 14.55
CA GLU A 330 -23.49 5.87 15.97
C GLU A 330 -24.63 4.94 16.36
N VAL A 331 -24.60 4.39 17.56
CA VAL A 331 -25.61 3.44 18.03
C VAL A 331 -26.03 3.70 19.45
N ASN A 332 -27.33 3.47 19.72
CA ASN A 332 -27.86 3.24 21.04
C ASN A 332 -27.96 1.73 21.30
N TYR A 333 -27.95 1.33 22.57
CA TYR A 333 -28.18 -0.05 22.94
C TYR A 333 -29.25 -0.16 24.04
N ASP A 334 -30.30 -0.92 23.75
CA ASP A 334 -31.31 -1.29 24.76
C ASP A 334 -30.90 -2.59 25.45
N SER A 335 -30.47 -2.48 26.72
CA SER A 335 -30.06 -3.63 27.55
C SER A 335 -31.20 -4.62 27.79
N ALA A 336 -32.45 -4.16 27.85
CA ALA A 336 -33.63 -5.02 28.10
C ALA A 336 -33.99 -5.82 26.85
N ALA A 337 -34.02 -5.16 25.70
CA ALA A 337 -34.32 -5.79 24.41
C ALA A 337 -33.08 -6.51 23.82
N ARG A 338 -31.87 -6.22 24.33
CA ARG A 338 -30.57 -6.65 23.77
C ARG A 338 -30.45 -6.30 22.29
N GLU A 339 -30.69 -5.04 21.97
CA GLU A 339 -30.84 -4.57 20.61
C GLU A 339 -30.09 -3.26 20.42
N PHE A 340 -29.39 -3.16 19.28
CA PHE A 340 -28.77 -1.93 18.82
C PHE A 340 -29.75 -1.16 17.93
N GLU A 341 -29.85 0.14 18.15
CA GLU A 341 -30.47 1.11 17.27
C GLU A 341 -29.39 1.82 16.48
N LEU A 342 -29.47 1.77 15.15
CA LEU A 342 -28.58 2.54 14.28
C LEU A 342 -29.10 3.98 14.18
N ILE A 343 -28.26 4.94 14.56
CA ILE A 343 -28.58 6.35 14.40
C ILE A 343 -28.55 6.67 12.90
N THR A 344 -29.65 7.17 12.39
CA THR A 344 -29.80 7.51 10.97
C THR A 344 -28.93 8.71 10.62
N ILE A 345 -28.13 8.60 9.58
CA ILE A 345 -27.38 9.69 8.98
C ILE A 345 -28.29 10.37 7.95
N TRP A 346 -28.55 11.69 8.13
CA TRP A 346 -29.44 12.44 7.26
C TRP A 346 -29.00 13.91 7.12
N PRO A 347 -28.86 14.45 5.92
CA PRO A 347 -28.77 13.68 4.67
C PRO A 347 -27.42 12.96 4.56
N TYR A 348 -27.41 11.75 4.02
CA TYR A 348 -26.16 11.04 3.71
C TYR A 348 -25.63 11.45 2.35
N ASP A 349 -26.55 11.51 1.36
CA ASP A 349 -26.28 11.95 -0.01
C ASP A 349 -27.52 12.71 -0.49
N ASP A 350 -27.36 13.98 -0.90
CA ASP A 350 -28.42 14.91 -1.31
C ASP A 350 -29.70 14.80 -0.46
N ASP A 351 -30.61 13.92 -0.84
CA ASP A 351 -31.90 13.69 -0.19
C ASP A 351 -32.09 12.26 0.34
N THR A 352 -31.01 11.49 0.54
CA THR A 352 -31.08 10.10 1.00
C THR A 352 -30.74 9.94 2.47
N GLN A 353 -31.27 8.91 3.12
CA GLN A 353 -30.88 8.50 4.46
C GLN A 353 -29.98 7.24 4.41
N LEU A 354 -29.09 7.11 5.39
CA LEU A 354 -28.32 5.92 5.63
C LEU A 354 -28.44 5.49 7.11
N PRO A 355 -28.80 4.22 7.43
CA PRO A 355 -29.28 3.16 6.51
C PRO A 355 -30.58 3.52 5.81
N GLY A 356 -30.78 3.02 4.57
CA GLY A 356 -32.00 3.28 3.81
C GLY A 356 -32.04 2.55 2.46
N GLY A 357 -33.18 2.44 1.89
CA GLY A 357 -33.39 1.83 0.58
C GLY A 357 -32.90 0.37 0.51
N LYS A 358 -31.85 0.13 -0.27
CA LYS A 358 -31.15 -1.17 -0.37
C LYS A 358 -30.00 -1.30 0.63
N LEU A 359 -29.49 -0.18 1.11
CA LEU A 359 -28.35 -0.10 2.03
C LEU A 359 -28.84 -0.25 3.48
N VAL A 360 -29.04 -1.47 3.89
CA VAL A 360 -29.63 -1.82 5.19
C VAL A 360 -28.88 -2.99 5.83
N PRO A 361 -28.80 -3.06 7.17
CA PRO A 361 -28.18 -4.20 7.85
C PRO A 361 -28.96 -5.48 7.58
N ARG A 362 -28.29 -6.61 7.52
CA ARG A 362 -28.91 -7.93 7.33
C ARG A 362 -28.38 -8.95 8.33
N ALA A 363 -29.19 -9.96 8.61
CA ALA A 363 -28.74 -11.11 9.38
C ALA A 363 -27.58 -11.82 8.66
N GLY A 364 -26.50 -12.08 9.39
CA GLY A 364 -25.25 -12.61 8.86
C GLY A 364 -24.15 -11.55 8.63
N ASP A 365 -24.48 -10.27 8.61
CA ASP A 365 -23.50 -9.21 8.52
C ASP A 365 -22.61 -9.21 9.76
N THR A 366 -21.31 -8.97 9.58
CA THR A 366 -20.38 -8.84 10.68
C THR A 366 -20.08 -7.37 10.97
N TYR A 367 -19.81 -7.06 12.23
CA TYR A 367 -19.56 -5.70 12.68
C TYR A 367 -18.53 -5.66 13.81
N ILE A 368 -17.92 -4.49 14.01
CA ILE A 368 -17.03 -4.19 15.13
C ILE A 368 -17.65 -3.04 15.94
N LEU A 369 -17.66 -3.20 17.27
CA LEU A 369 -18.03 -2.15 18.22
C LEU A 369 -16.78 -1.34 18.59
N TRP A 370 -16.91 -0.04 18.63
CA TRP A 370 -15.86 0.85 19.11
C TRP A 370 -16.41 2.12 19.79
N ASN A 371 -15.51 2.95 20.32
CA ASN A 371 -15.81 3.99 21.29
C ASN A 371 -16.49 3.42 22.56
N ILE A 372 -16.13 2.19 22.92
CA ILE A 372 -16.48 1.59 24.19
C ILE A 372 -15.23 1.00 24.84
N ARG A 373 -15.20 0.92 26.16
CA ARG A 373 -14.23 0.09 26.85
C ARG A 373 -14.62 -1.38 26.64
N MET A 374 -13.73 -2.18 26.10
CA MET A 374 -14.00 -3.62 25.97
C MET A 374 -13.84 -4.34 27.32
N PRO A 375 -14.50 -5.49 27.55
CA PRO A 375 -14.19 -6.39 28.65
C PRO A 375 -12.71 -6.79 28.70
N ASP A 376 -12.19 -7.08 29.88
CA ASP A 376 -10.75 -7.29 30.14
C ASP A 376 -10.13 -8.42 29.31
N GLU A 377 -10.91 -9.41 28.94
CA GLU A 377 -10.48 -10.51 28.06
C GLU A 377 -10.07 -10.07 26.67
N TYR A 378 -10.75 -9.05 26.09
CA TYR A 378 -10.41 -8.51 24.78
C TYR A 378 -9.13 -7.67 24.81
N TYR A 379 -8.80 -7.05 25.96
CA TYR A 379 -7.50 -6.40 26.13
C TYR A 379 -6.36 -7.40 26.03
N ARG A 380 -6.50 -8.55 26.73
CA ARG A 380 -5.47 -9.60 26.69
C ARG A 380 -5.27 -10.15 25.27
N LEU A 381 -6.37 -10.39 24.55
CA LEU A 381 -6.30 -10.85 23.15
C LEU A 381 -5.60 -9.82 22.26
N ALA A 382 -5.94 -8.54 22.40
CA ALA A 382 -5.29 -7.46 21.64
C ALA A 382 -3.81 -7.28 22.02
N GLU A 383 -3.43 -7.43 23.30
CA GLU A 383 -2.02 -7.41 23.73
C GLU A 383 -1.22 -8.57 23.10
N GLU A 384 -1.81 -9.77 23.05
CA GLU A 384 -1.19 -10.94 22.42
C GLU A 384 -1.02 -10.73 20.90
N GLU A 385 -2.07 -10.22 20.21
CA GLU A 385 -2.01 -9.86 18.79
C GLU A 385 -0.95 -8.79 18.52
N PHE A 386 -0.90 -7.75 19.37
CA PHE A 386 0.08 -6.69 19.30
C PHE A 386 1.51 -7.20 19.46
N ALA A 387 1.74 -8.11 20.43
CA ALA A 387 3.06 -8.71 20.63
C ALA A 387 3.51 -9.51 19.41
N VAL A 388 2.62 -10.31 18.82
CA VAL A 388 2.94 -11.08 17.60
C VAL A 388 3.30 -10.14 16.44
N ALA A 389 2.50 -9.10 16.21
CA ALA A 389 2.75 -8.13 15.16
C ALA A 389 4.07 -7.36 15.36
N VAL A 390 4.38 -6.99 16.62
CA VAL A 390 5.65 -6.34 16.97
C VAL A 390 6.85 -7.26 16.79
N ASP A 391 6.74 -8.54 17.16
CA ASP A 391 7.82 -9.51 16.95
C ASP A 391 8.06 -9.78 15.45
N GLU A 392 7.00 -9.81 14.65
CA GLU A 392 7.10 -9.94 13.19
C GLU A 392 7.74 -8.71 12.57
N TYR A 393 7.26 -7.52 12.93
CA TYR A 393 7.85 -6.26 12.48
C TYR A 393 9.34 -6.19 12.85
N ASN A 394 9.68 -6.48 14.10
CA ASN A 394 11.06 -6.47 14.58
C ASN A 394 11.95 -7.45 13.82
N ARG A 395 11.52 -8.70 13.66
CA ARG A 395 12.28 -9.72 12.90
C ARG A 395 12.64 -9.22 11.50
N ASP A 396 11.77 -8.42 10.90
CA ASP A 396 11.90 -7.97 9.53
C ASP A 396 12.70 -6.67 9.37
N HIS A 397 12.83 -5.86 10.43
CA HIS A 397 13.36 -4.49 10.34
C HIS A 397 14.56 -4.19 11.25
N TRP A 398 14.87 -5.02 12.27
CA TRP A 398 15.94 -4.71 13.23
C TRP A 398 17.35 -4.86 12.66
N LEU A 399 17.56 -5.77 11.73
CA LEU A 399 18.83 -5.99 11.06
C LEU A 399 18.84 -5.35 9.68
N ASP A 400 19.93 -4.70 9.42
CA ASP A 400 20.48 -4.22 8.16
C ASP A 400 19.80 -4.74 6.89
N ILE A 401 18.80 -4.00 6.41
CA ILE A 401 18.18 -4.23 5.11
C ILE A 401 19.02 -3.51 4.05
N ALA A 402 20.32 -3.83 3.98
CA ALA A 402 21.17 -3.24 2.98
C ALA A 402 20.81 -3.75 1.58
N ALA A 403 20.74 -2.83 0.65
CA ALA A 403 20.77 -3.16 -0.77
C ALA A 403 22.22 -3.41 -1.20
N TYR A 404 22.42 -4.38 -2.08
CA TYR A 404 23.71 -4.69 -2.66
C TYR A 404 23.66 -4.35 -4.15
N LYS A 405 24.49 -3.40 -4.58
CA LYS A 405 24.64 -3.01 -5.98
C LYS A 405 25.83 -3.76 -6.58
N ALA A 406 25.59 -4.34 -7.73
CA ALA A 406 26.59 -5.16 -8.40
C ALA A 406 26.46 -5.09 -9.92
N PRO A 407 27.50 -4.64 -10.63
CA PRO A 407 27.65 -4.89 -12.06
C PRO A 407 27.87 -6.37 -12.31
N THR A 408 27.18 -6.93 -13.31
CA THR A 408 27.34 -8.33 -13.69
C THR A 408 28.56 -8.56 -14.59
N ASP A 409 29.06 -9.78 -14.60
CA ASP A 409 30.03 -10.27 -15.58
C ASP A 409 29.26 -10.93 -16.74
N PRO A 410 29.12 -10.29 -17.91
CA PRO A 410 28.33 -10.81 -19.00
C PRO A 410 28.85 -12.15 -19.55
N VAL A 411 30.17 -12.39 -19.51
CA VAL A 411 30.76 -13.64 -19.98
C VAL A 411 30.37 -14.80 -19.06
N TYR A 412 30.48 -14.58 -17.75
CA TYR A 412 30.08 -15.58 -16.76
C TYR A 412 28.58 -15.89 -16.83
N ILE A 413 27.75 -14.85 -16.95
CA ILE A 413 26.28 -14.99 -17.03
C ILE A 413 25.90 -15.83 -18.27
N GLU A 414 26.50 -15.54 -19.43
CA GLU A 414 26.23 -16.26 -20.68
C GLU A 414 26.75 -17.71 -20.63
N GLU A 415 27.97 -17.95 -20.18
CA GLU A 415 28.57 -19.29 -20.08
C GLU A 415 27.78 -20.22 -19.15
N HIS A 416 27.16 -19.69 -18.10
CA HIS A 416 26.39 -20.47 -17.14
C HIS A 416 24.90 -20.44 -17.41
N GLY A 417 24.44 -19.80 -18.48
CA GLY A 417 23.03 -19.71 -18.86
C GLY A 417 22.15 -19.10 -17.77
N ILE A 418 22.69 -18.09 -17.05
CA ILE A 418 21.98 -17.44 -15.94
C ILE A 418 21.01 -16.42 -16.51
N ASP A 419 19.73 -16.60 -16.19
CA ASP A 419 18.69 -15.64 -16.54
C ASP A 419 18.44 -14.66 -15.37
N LEU A 420 18.63 -13.37 -15.61
CA LEU A 420 18.50 -12.29 -14.62
C LEU A 420 17.24 -11.48 -14.91
N PHE A 421 16.33 -11.48 -13.94
CA PHE A 421 15.10 -10.70 -13.97
C PHE A 421 14.75 -10.15 -12.58
N VAL A 422 13.90 -9.14 -12.51
CA VAL A 422 13.41 -8.57 -11.25
C VAL A 422 12.57 -9.62 -10.52
N GLY A 423 12.83 -9.82 -9.24
CA GLY A 423 12.24 -10.89 -8.43
C GLY A 423 13.01 -12.21 -8.41
N ARG A 424 14.10 -12.35 -9.20
CA ARG A 424 14.92 -13.57 -9.20
C ARG A 424 15.53 -13.83 -7.84
N ARG A 425 15.37 -15.05 -7.31
CA ARG A 425 16.01 -15.50 -6.07
C ARG A 425 17.51 -15.59 -6.22
N VAL A 426 18.24 -15.02 -5.29
CA VAL A 426 19.71 -14.98 -5.31
C VAL A 426 20.27 -15.45 -3.99
N LYS A 427 21.21 -16.38 -4.05
CA LYS A 427 22.15 -16.67 -3.00
C LYS A 427 23.41 -15.82 -3.24
N LEU A 428 23.50 -14.69 -2.54
CA LEU A 428 24.63 -13.76 -2.65
C LEU A 428 25.79 -14.22 -1.76
N GLU A 429 26.89 -14.68 -2.37
CA GLU A 429 28.06 -15.18 -1.65
C GLU A 429 29.06 -14.06 -1.37
N SER A 430 29.37 -13.86 -0.08
CA SER A 430 30.45 -13.00 0.37
C SER A 430 30.81 -13.29 1.83
N ARG A 431 31.98 -13.89 2.07
CA ARG A 431 32.46 -14.11 3.45
C ARG A 431 32.82 -12.83 4.18
N LYS A 432 33.01 -11.72 3.47
CA LYS A 432 33.35 -10.42 4.06
C LYS A 432 32.09 -9.70 4.56
N TYR A 433 31.01 -9.71 3.76
CA TYR A 433 29.73 -9.12 4.13
C TYR A 433 28.90 -10.04 5.03
N PHE A 434 29.06 -11.37 4.89
CA PHE A 434 28.28 -12.38 5.63
C PHE A 434 29.21 -13.37 6.35
N PRO A 435 29.90 -12.95 7.41
CA PRO A 435 30.93 -13.75 8.06
C PRO A 435 30.40 -15.06 8.67
N GLU A 436 29.18 -15.09 9.16
CA GLU A 436 28.57 -16.24 9.83
C GLU A 436 28.32 -17.41 8.85
N LYS A 437 27.60 -17.15 7.76
CA LYS A 437 27.15 -18.18 6.80
C LYS A 437 27.94 -18.16 5.50
N GLY A 438 28.66 -17.07 5.21
CA GLY A 438 29.35 -16.85 3.96
C GLY A 438 28.45 -16.45 2.80
N TYR A 439 27.16 -16.37 3.01
CA TYR A 439 26.16 -15.97 2.01
C TYR A 439 24.91 -15.37 2.66
N ARG A 440 24.11 -14.68 1.83
CA ARG A 440 22.77 -14.22 2.14
C ARG A 440 21.82 -14.66 1.03
N GLN A 441 20.64 -15.17 1.40
CA GLN A 441 19.54 -15.38 0.45
C GLN A 441 18.77 -14.08 0.31
N SER A 442 18.46 -13.70 -0.91
CA SER A 442 17.84 -12.44 -1.26
C SER A 442 17.24 -12.51 -2.67
N ARG A 443 16.86 -11.38 -3.23
CA ARG A 443 16.30 -11.29 -4.58
C ARG A 443 16.82 -10.07 -5.32
N ILE A 444 16.71 -10.10 -6.66
CA ILE A 444 16.99 -8.94 -7.50
C ILE A 444 15.78 -8.01 -7.45
N THR A 445 15.99 -6.77 -7.00
CA THR A 445 14.94 -5.75 -6.91
C THR A 445 14.99 -4.74 -8.05
N LYS A 446 16.15 -4.60 -8.69
CA LYS A 446 16.35 -3.70 -9.81
C LYS A 446 17.36 -4.24 -10.79
N ILE A 447 17.11 -3.98 -12.06
CA ILE A 447 18.08 -4.22 -13.15
C ILE A 447 18.16 -2.94 -14.00
N SER A 448 19.36 -2.53 -14.33
CA SER A 448 19.60 -1.47 -15.30
C SER A 448 20.74 -1.87 -16.25
N ARG A 449 20.69 -1.34 -17.47
CA ARG A 449 21.69 -1.58 -18.50
C ARG A 449 21.77 -0.44 -19.50
N LYS A 450 22.89 -0.31 -20.17
CA LYS A 450 23.00 0.55 -21.37
C LYS A 450 22.36 -0.16 -22.56
N VAL A 451 21.63 0.57 -23.38
CA VAL A 451 20.98 0.01 -24.58
C VAL A 451 21.99 -0.55 -25.56
N ASN A 452 23.16 0.08 -25.69
CA ASN A 452 24.23 -0.37 -26.58
C ASN A 452 25.02 -1.59 -26.06
N GLU A 453 24.92 -1.89 -24.75
CA GLU A 453 25.64 -2.99 -24.07
C GLU A 453 24.63 -3.88 -23.29
N PRO A 454 23.70 -4.56 -23.98
CA PRO A 454 22.57 -5.24 -23.33
C PRO A 454 22.99 -6.40 -22.41
N GLY A 455 24.13 -7.02 -22.65
CA GLY A 455 24.65 -8.12 -21.83
C GLY A 455 25.20 -7.67 -20.48
N GLN A 456 25.65 -6.41 -20.37
CA GLN A 456 26.16 -5.88 -19.10
C GLN A 456 25.03 -5.23 -18.31
N MET A 457 24.73 -5.78 -17.15
CA MET A 457 23.68 -5.32 -16.27
C MET A 457 24.25 -4.84 -14.94
N ASP A 458 23.67 -3.77 -14.42
CA ASP A 458 23.81 -3.38 -13.02
C ASP A 458 22.56 -3.89 -12.28
N ILE A 459 22.76 -4.73 -11.28
CA ILE A 459 21.66 -5.30 -10.48
C ILE A 459 21.71 -4.75 -9.06
N GLU A 460 20.52 -4.62 -8.48
CA GLU A 460 20.35 -4.36 -7.05
C GLU A 460 19.70 -5.59 -6.41
N ILE A 461 20.30 -6.06 -5.33
CA ILE A 461 19.87 -7.23 -4.57
C ILE A 461 19.47 -6.74 -3.18
N SER A 462 18.22 -6.93 -2.78
CA SER A 462 17.72 -6.48 -1.48
C SER A 462 16.58 -7.34 -0.96
N ASP A 463 16.51 -7.47 0.37
CA ASP A 463 15.39 -8.09 1.07
C ASP A 463 14.33 -7.08 1.49
N ALA A 464 14.65 -5.77 1.42
CA ALA A 464 13.70 -4.72 1.72
C ALA A 464 12.47 -4.81 0.82
N LEU A 465 11.30 -4.51 1.38
CA LEU A 465 10.13 -4.19 0.58
C LEU A 465 10.43 -2.89 -0.19
N GLN A 466 10.07 -2.88 -1.45
CA GLN A 466 10.26 -1.68 -2.26
C GLN A 466 9.08 -0.74 -1.99
N VAL A 467 9.39 0.38 -1.34
CA VAL A 467 8.43 1.48 -1.14
C VAL A 467 8.77 2.53 -2.20
N GLY A 468 7.83 2.90 -3.03
CA GLY A 468 8.04 3.87 -4.10
C GLY A 468 8.58 5.21 -3.60
N LYS A 469 9.29 5.97 -4.45
CA LYS A 469 9.91 7.26 -4.05
C LYS A 469 8.90 8.31 -3.57
N PHE A 470 7.67 8.24 -4.04
CA PHE A 470 6.57 9.11 -3.58
C PHE A 470 6.11 8.78 -2.17
N ASP A 471 6.27 7.55 -1.74
CA ASP A 471 5.77 7.04 -0.47
C ASP A 471 6.48 7.65 0.73
N LYS A 472 7.77 7.95 0.61
CA LYS A 472 8.53 8.63 1.69
C LYS A 472 7.99 10.02 2.04
N VAL A 473 7.37 10.73 1.10
CA VAL A 473 6.75 12.03 1.33
C VAL A 473 5.35 11.85 1.91
N THR A 474 4.59 10.88 1.41
CA THR A 474 3.24 10.55 1.89
C THR A 474 3.29 9.96 3.29
N ASP A 475 4.23 9.05 3.57
CA ASP A 475 4.47 8.49 4.91
C ASP A 475 4.88 9.58 5.92
N SER A 476 5.68 10.56 5.49
CA SER A 476 6.03 11.71 6.34
C SER A 476 4.83 12.61 6.63
N ILE A 477 3.91 12.79 5.69
CA ILE A 477 2.66 13.55 5.86
C ILE A 477 1.67 12.75 6.71
N GLY A 478 1.56 11.45 6.50
CA GLY A 478 0.76 10.52 7.31
C GLY A 478 1.22 10.51 8.77
N ALA A 479 2.52 10.36 9.00
CA ALA A 479 3.13 10.44 10.33
C ALA A 479 2.89 11.79 11.01
N LEU A 480 2.92 12.90 10.26
CA LEU A 480 2.63 14.24 10.79
C LEU A 480 1.15 14.38 11.17
N LYS A 481 0.22 13.88 10.34
CA LYS A 481 -1.22 13.85 10.63
C LYS A 481 -1.52 12.98 11.85
N SER A 482 -0.95 11.79 11.95
CA SER A 482 -1.07 10.89 13.08
C SER A 482 -0.48 11.48 14.37
N TYR A 483 0.69 12.13 14.29
CA TYR A 483 1.29 12.85 15.41
C TYR A 483 0.39 14.00 15.90
N THR A 484 -0.19 14.77 14.99
CA THR A 484 -1.12 15.85 15.32
C THR A 484 -2.40 15.27 15.95
N LYS A 485 -2.97 14.22 15.39
CA LYS A 485 -4.14 13.52 15.92
C LYS A 485 -3.86 12.94 17.32
N SER A 486 -2.71 12.30 17.54
CA SER A 486 -2.35 11.74 18.85
C SER A 486 -2.12 12.79 19.95
N LYS A 487 -1.67 14.00 19.58
CA LYS A 487 -1.57 15.11 20.52
C LYS A 487 -2.92 15.75 20.83
N THR A 488 -3.84 15.78 19.85
CA THR A 488 -5.19 16.32 20.06
C THR A 488 -6.07 15.38 20.88
N GLU A 489 -5.90 14.09 20.74
CA GLU A 489 -6.64 13.07 21.52
C GLU A 489 -6.18 12.95 22.97
N GLY A 490 -4.95 13.37 23.31
CA GLY A 490 -4.36 13.28 24.65
C GLY A 490 -4.29 14.61 25.44
N ALA A 491 -4.64 15.75 24.83
CA ALA A 491 -4.56 17.06 25.47
C ALA A 491 -5.96 17.62 25.78
N ALA A 492 -6.15 18.15 26.98
CA ALA A 492 -7.36 18.90 27.28
C ALA A 492 -7.50 20.11 26.35
N LEU A 493 -8.72 20.39 25.88
CA LEU A 493 -9.02 21.51 24.96
C LEU A 493 -8.30 22.85 25.26
N PRO A 494 -8.12 23.26 26.53
CA PRO A 494 -7.38 24.50 26.87
C PRO A 494 -5.90 24.47 26.48
N ASP A 495 -5.27 23.32 26.49
CA ASP A 495 -3.84 23.18 26.13
C ASP A 495 -3.62 23.21 24.62
N ILE A 496 -4.60 22.73 23.85
CA ILE A 496 -4.61 22.82 22.39
C ILE A 496 -4.71 24.27 21.93
N ILE A 497 -5.61 25.05 22.52
CA ILE A 497 -5.81 26.47 22.20
C ILE A 497 -4.53 27.26 22.52
N ARG A 498 -3.88 27.00 23.65
CA ARG A 498 -2.62 27.67 24.02
C ARG A 498 -1.47 27.32 23.07
N SER A 499 -1.40 26.12 22.54
CA SER A 499 -0.35 25.72 21.59
C SER A 499 -0.53 26.39 20.21
N TRP A 500 -1.75 26.63 19.78
CA TRP A 500 -2.05 27.36 18.55
C TRP A 500 -1.72 28.86 18.66
N ASP A 501 -2.03 29.48 19.79
CA ASP A 501 -1.68 30.89 20.04
C ASP A 501 -0.16 31.11 20.06
N THR A 502 0.62 30.14 20.52
CA THR A 502 2.09 30.25 20.58
C THR A 502 2.74 30.12 19.20
N VAL A 503 2.13 29.32 18.28
CA VAL A 503 2.63 29.14 16.90
C VAL A 503 2.30 30.36 16.02
N SER A 504 1.19 31.02 16.27
CA SER A 504 0.75 32.22 15.51
C SER A 504 1.66 33.45 15.73
N TYR A 505 2.32 33.53 16.88
CA TYR A 505 3.19 34.67 17.22
C TYR A 505 4.64 34.58 16.76
N THR A 506 5.11 33.43 16.33
CA THR A 506 6.50 33.20 15.90
C THR A 506 6.75 33.48 14.41
N HIS A 507 5.72 33.75 13.62
CA HIS A 507 5.85 34.05 12.19
C HIS A 507 5.54 35.52 11.78
N LEU A 508 5.43 36.46 12.74
CA LEU A 508 5.14 37.86 12.48
C LEU A 508 6.16 38.84 13.09
N THR A 509 7.40 38.40 13.34
CA THR A 509 8.53 39.33 13.63
C THR A 509 9.72 39.01 12.75
#